data_9ff72aff2083f1848f0b4a6571eb7df4
#
_entry.id   9ff72aff2083f1848f0b4a6571eb7df4
#
_cell.length_a   1.000
_cell.length_b   1.000
_cell.length_c   1.000
_cell.angle_alpha   90.00
_cell.angle_beta   90.00
_cell.angle_gamma   90.00
#
_symmetry.space_group_name_H-M   'P 1'
#
loop_
_entity.id
_entity.type
_entity.pdbx_description
1 polymer ?
#
loop_
_entity_poly.entity_id
_entity_poly.type
_entity_poly.pdbx_seq_one_letter_code
_entity_poly.pdbx_strand_id
1 'polypeptide(L)'
;MLDKVFGLSDLDGTAQALLDHALRHLTGSGPIVLALVGEMGAGKTTLFRAMGSCLGCDPLPTSPTYALMQEYRTDHGKVVIHADLDRLRGPEEWLDLDPEHLWDRADWIWLEWPERAGPYLPASTLFYKLETLVQATDLRGDGIDPAEVPHHRRLTWVDGIDPL
;
A
#
# COMPACT_ATOMS: atom_id res chain seq x y z
N MET A 1 -6.43 9.36 13.58
CA MET A 1 -5.01 9.24 13.13
C MET A 1 -4.63 7.78 13.25
N LEU A 2 -4.03 7.15 12.20
CA LEU A 2 -3.48 5.79 12.26
C LEU A 2 -1.97 5.90 12.44
N ASP A 3 -1.45 5.33 13.53
CA ASP A 3 -0.02 5.17 13.81
C ASP A 3 0.13 3.84 14.54
N LYS A 4 0.72 2.84 13.89
CA LYS A 4 0.78 1.49 14.43
C LYS A 4 2.15 0.85 14.17
N VAL A 5 2.76 0.34 15.23
CA VAL A 5 3.94 -0.53 15.14
C VAL A 5 3.46 -1.99 15.20
N PHE A 6 3.96 -2.82 14.28
CA PHE A 6 3.53 -4.21 14.15
C PHE A 6 4.66 -5.13 13.66
N GLY A 7 4.56 -6.41 13.99
CA GLY A 7 5.36 -7.49 13.44
C GLY A 7 4.56 -8.37 12.48
N LEU A 8 5.18 -9.41 11.93
CA LEU A 8 4.51 -10.33 11.01
C LEU A 8 3.30 -11.04 11.63
N SER A 9 3.34 -11.33 12.93
CA SER A 9 2.22 -11.96 13.65
C SER A 9 0.99 -11.08 13.80
N ASP A 10 1.12 -9.75 13.60
CA ASP A 10 0.01 -8.79 13.67
C ASP A 10 -0.28 -8.14 12.31
N LEU A 11 0.19 -8.76 11.23
CA LEU A 11 0.03 -8.22 9.88
C LEU A 11 -1.45 -8.14 9.48
N ASP A 12 -2.22 -9.20 9.70
CA ASP A 12 -3.65 -9.24 9.32
C ASP A 12 -4.46 -8.23 10.14
N GLY A 13 -4.18 -8.12 11.45
CA GLY A 13 -4.80 -7.10 12.31
C GLY A 13 -4.44 -5.67 11.88
N THR A 14 -3.24 -5.48 11.33
CA THR A 14 -2.81 -4.18 10.79
C THR A 14 -3.50 -3.88 9.46
N ALA A 15 -3.61 -4.89 8.58
CA ALA A 15 -4.33 -4.77 7.31
C ALA A 15 -5.79 -4.40 7.53
N GLN A 16 -6.48 -5.09 8.46
CA GLN A 16 -7.86 -4.78 8.81
C GLN A 16 -8.01 -3.36 9.37
N ALA A 17 -7.12 -2.93 10.26
CA ALA A 17 -7.14 -1.58 10.83
C ALA A 17 -6.94 -0.50 9.75
N LEU A 18 -6.10 -0.78 8.73
CA LEU A 18 -5.88 0.11 7.60
C LEU A 18 -7.12 0.23 6.71
N LEU A 19 -7.77 -0.90 6.38
CA LEU A 19 -9.03 -0.92 5.64
C LEU A 19 -10.14 -0.15 6.38
N ASP A 20 -10.29 -0.39 7.68
CA ASP A 20 -11.28 0.30 8.51
C ASP A 20 -11.00 1.81 8.59
N HIS A 21 -9.72 2.19 8.66
CA HIS A 21 -9.32 3.61 8.65
C HIS A 21 -9.67 4.25 7.32
N ALA A 22 -9.35 3.61 6.19
CA ALA A 22 -9.65 4.12 4.85
C ALA A 22 -11.17 4.27 4.63
N LEU A 23 -11.96 3.29 5.04
CA LEU A 23 -13.43 3.35 4.95
C LEU A 23 -14.03 4.53 5.73
N ARG A 24 -13.47 4.89 6.89
CA ARG A 24 -13.94 6.05 7.68
C ARG A 24 -13.59 7.40 7.05
N HIS A 25 -12.62 7.43 6.14
CA HIS A 25 -12.17 8.64 5.44
C HIS A 25 -12.67 8.72 4.01
N LEU A 26 -13.55 7.79 3.61
CA LEU A 26 -14.20 7.82 2.30
C LEU A 26 -15.00 9.12 2.14
N THR A 27 -14.62 9.93 1.16
CA THR A 27 -15.32 11.15 0.79
C THR A 27 -15.84 11.02 -0.63
N GLY A 28 -17.17 10.96 -0.78
CA GLY A 28 -17.80 10.86 -2.10
C GLY A 28 -18.13 9.43 -2.54
N SER A 29 -18.44 9.26 -3.83
CA SER A 29 -18.94 8.00 -4.44
C SER A 29 -17.90 7.26 -5.28
N GLY A 30 -16.68 7.78 -5.36
CA GLY A 30 -15.58 7.16 -6.13
C GLY A 30 -14.88 6.03 -5.36
N PRO A 31 -13.84 5.42 -5.98
CA PRO A 31 -13.04 4.40 -5.34
C PRO A 31 -12.28 4.95 -4.14
N ILE A 32 -11.96 4.06 -3.20
CA ILE A 32 -11.01 4.38 -2.14
C ILE A 32 -9.60 4.23 -2.70
N VAL A 33 -8.90 5.35 -2.82
CA VAL A 33 -7.51 5.38 -3.29
C VAL A 33 -6.58 5.38 -2.09
N LEU A 34 -5.78 4.32 -1.97
CA LEU A 34 -4.86 4.11 -0.86
C LEU A 34 -3.44 3.98 -1.41
N ALA A 35 -2.54 4.81 -0.92
CA ALA A 35 -1.17 4.91 -1.38
C ALA A 35 -0.18 4.60 -0.26
N LEU A 36 0.73 3.64 -0.49
CA LEU A 36 1.80 3.27 0.44
C LEU A 36 3.13 3.86 -0.02
N VAL A 37 3.67 4.76 0.80
CA VAL A 37 5.02 5.30 0.69
C VAL A 37 5.96 4.50 1.58
N GLY A 38 7.15 4.18 1.10
CA GLY A 38 8.16 3.48 1.89
C GLY A 38 9.25 2.89 1.02
N GLU A 39 10.40 2.62 1.62
CA GLU A 39 11.56 2.08 0.93
C GLU A 39 11.30 0.71 0.29
N MET A 40 12.19 0.31 -0.62
CA MET A 40 12.19 -1.05 -1.16
C MET A 40 12.37 -2.05 0.00
N GLY A 41 11.55 -3.11 0.00
CA GLY A 41 11.58 -4.12 1.08
C GLY A 41 10.85 -3.72 2.38
N ALA A 42 10.25 -2.53 2.47
CA ALA A 42 9.46 -2.14 3.65
C ALA A 42 8.24 -3.04 3.90
N GLY A 43 7.77 -3.77 2.88
CA GLY A 43 6.64 -4.70 2.99
C GLY A 43 5.32 -4.16 2.42
N LYS A 44 5.35 -3.18 1.53
CA LYS A 44 4.15 -2.59 0.89
C LYS A 44 3.28 -3.66 0.25
N THR A 45 3.83 -4.45 -0.65
CA THR A 45 3.13 -5.56 -1.32
C THR A 45 2.63 -6.62 -0.32
N THR A 46 3.40 -6.90 0.73
CA THR A 46 3.01 -7.83 1.80
C THR A 46 1.77 -7.32 2.55
N LEU A 47 1.73 -6.03 2.85
CA LEU A 47 0.57 -5.41 3.49
C LEU A 47 -0.65 -5.42 2.56
N PHE A 48 -0.49 -5.08 1.28
CA PHE A 48 -1.58 -5.17 0.30
C PHE A 48 -2.09 -6.61 0.12
N ARG A 49 -1.21 -7.60 0.16
CA ARG A 49 -1.60 -9.01 0.13
C ARG A 49 -2.47 -9.38 1.35
N ALA A 50 -2.09 -8.93 2.55
CA ALA A 50 -2.89 -9.14 3.75
C ALA A 50 -4.24 -8.42 3.69
N MET A 51 -4.29 -7.19 3.15
CA MET A 51 -5.54 -6.47 2.90
C MET A 51 -6.44 -7.23 1.91
N GLY A 52 -5.85 -7.79 0.83
CA GLY A 52 -6.56 -8.63 -0.13
C GLY A 52 -7.16 -9.87 0.53
N SER A 53 -6.42 -10.50 1.44
CA SER A 53 -6.95 -11.62 2.24
C SER A 53 -8.14 -11.20 3.10
N CYS A 54 -8.06 -10.04 3.77
CA CYS A 54 -9.17 -9.49 4.56
C CYS A 54 -10.43 -9.19 3.73
N LEU A 55 -10.23 -8.82 2.46
CA LEU A 55 -11.34 -8.52 1.52
C LEU A 55 -11.83 -9.75 0.73
N GLY A 56 -11.24 -10.92 0.94
CA GLY A 56 -11.59 -12.14 0.21
C GLY A 56 -11.16 -12.13 -1.27
N CYS A 57 -10.03 -11.52 -1.59
CA CYS A 57 -9.48 -11.56 -2.94
C CYS A 57 -8.95 -12.97 -3.29
N ASP A 58 -9.34 -13.48 -4.47
CA ASP A 58 -8.79 -14.71 -5.04
C ASP A 58 -8.52 -14.50 -6.55
N PRO A 59 -7.27 -14.63 -7.02
CA PRO A 59 -6.03 -14.83 -6.23
C PRO A 59 -5.68 -13.64 -5.33
N LEU A 60 -4.80 -13.88 -4.34
CA LEU A 60 -4.29 -12.81 -3.48
C LEU A 60 -3.34 -11.89 -4.26
N PRO A 61 -3.34 -10.58 -3.92
CA PRO A 61 -2.43 -9.61 -4.51
C PRO A 61 -0.96 -10.03 -4.42
N THR A 62 -0.25 -9.83 -5.53
CA THR A 62 1.20 -10.03 -5.65
C THR A 62 1.80 -8.78 -6.27
N SER A 63 3.13 -8.57 -6.14
CA SER A 63 3.78 -7.49 -6.87
C SER A 63 3.59 -7.71 -8.37
N PRO A 64 3.11 -6.70 -9.12
CA PRO A 64 2.95 -6.81 -10.56
C PRO A 64 4.32 -6.82 -11.25
N THR A 65 4.92 -8.01 -11.37
CA THR A 65 6.30 -8.19 -11.85
C THR A 65 6.48 -7.78 -13.31
N TYR A 66 5.44 -7.88 -14.13
CA TYR A 66 5.49 -7.60 -15.57
C TYR A 66 4.46 -6.57 -16.05
N ALA A 67 3.41 -6.32 -15.28
CA ALA A 67 2.39 -5.31 -15.55
C ALA A 67 2.48 -4.23 -14.48
N LEU A 68 2.28 -2.95 -14.84
CA LEU A 68 2.22 -1.87 -13.86
C LEU A 68 1.01 -2.00 -12.93
N MET A 69 -0.04 -2.70 -13.38
CA MET A 69 -1.31 -2.84 -12.65
C MET A 69 -1.88 -4.24 -12.78
N GLN A 70 -2.59 -4.66 -11.73
CA GLN A 70 -3.37 -5.90 -11.69
C GLN A 70 -4.74 -5.65 -11.06
N GLU A 71 -5.76 -6.31 -11.62
CA GLU A 71 -7.12 -6.28 -11.09
C GLU A 71 -7.39 -7.56 -10.31
N TYR A 72 -8.02 -7.42 -9.15
CA TYR A 72 -8.49 -8.51 -8.30
C TYR A 72 -9.96 -8.32 -8.00
N ARG A 73 -10.63 -9.43 -7.68
CA ARG A 73 -12.03 -9.40 -7.24
C ARG A 73 -12.15 -10.00 -5.86
N THR A 74 -12.94 -9.33 -5.03
CA THR A 74 -13.30 -9.85 -3.73
C THR A 74 -14.41 -10.88 -3.85
N ASP A 75 -14.63 -11.67 -2.80
CA ASP A 75 -15.76 -12.62 -2.70
C ASP A 75 -17.15 -11.95 -2.78
N HIS A 76 -17.21 -10.63 -2.50
CA HIS A 76 -18.41 -9.81 -2.65
C HIS A 76 -18.49 -9.08 -4.01
N GLY A 77 -17.66 -9.44 -4.97
CA GLY A 77 -17.66 -8.90 -6.33
C GLY A 77 -17.07 -7.49 -6.46
N LYS A 78 -16.46 -6.95 -5.42
CA LYS A 78 -15.78 -5.65 -5.46
C LYS A 78 -14.50 -5.74 -6.27
N VAL A 79 -14.14 -4.67 -6.96
CA VAL A 79 -12.96 -4.57 -7.80
C VAL A 79 -11.85 -3.84 -7.06
N VAL A 80 -10.70 -4.49 -6.96
CA VAL A 80 -9.47 -3.94 -6.40
C VAL A 80 -8.45 -3.82 -7.52
N ILE A 81 -7.90 -2.62 -7.74
CA ILE A 81 -6.79 -2.40 -8.65
C ILE A 81 -5.53 -2.15 -7.81
N HIS A 82 -4.51 -2.94 -8.02
CA HIS A 82 -3.19 -2.76 -7.40
C HIS A 82 -2.19 -2.31 -8.46
N ALA A 83 -1.56 -1.17 -8.26
CA ALA A 83 -0.56 -0.60 -9.14
C ALA A 83 0.76 -0.38 -8.40
N ASP A 84 1.86 -0.83 -9.01
CA ASP A 84 3.23 -0.57 -8.58
C ASP A 84 3.87 0.40 -9.56
N LEU A 85 4.04 1.64 -9.12
CA LEU A 85 4.48 2.74 -9.96
C LEU A 85 6.01 2.93 -9.98
N ASP A 86 6.78 2.07 -9.32
CA ASP A 86 8.26 2.17 -9.24
C ASP A 86 8.92 2.30 -10.63
N ARG A 87 8.35 1.65 -11.64
CA ARG A 87 8.88 1.62 -13.00
C ARG A 87 8.52 2.81 -13.87
N LEU A 88 7.63 3.69 -13.42
CA LEU A 88 7.32 4.90 -14.16
C LEU A 88 8.56 5.79 -14.23
N ARG A 89 8.86 6.29 -15.41
CA ARG A 89 9.98 7.18 -15.69
C ARG A 89 9.67 8.63 -15.32
N GLY A 90 8.38 8.97 -15.30
CA GLY A 90 7.88 10.28 -14.95
C GLY A 90 6.38 10.27 -14.73
N PRO A 91 5.84 11.33 -14.10
CA PRO A 91 4.41 11.39 -13.77
C PRO A 91 3.49 11.39 -14.99
N GLU A 92 3.98 11.82 -16.17
CA GLU A 92 3.22 11.80 -17.41
C GLU A 92 2.86 10.37 -17.85
N GLU A 93 3.73 9.39 -17.59
CA GLU A 93 3.44 7.98 -17.90
C GLU A 93 2.25 7.44 -17.10
N TRP A 94 1.94 8.05 -15.94
CA TRP A 94 0.72 7.72 -15.20
C TRP A 94 -0.54 8.09 -15.96
N LEU A 95 -0.51 9.22 -16.68
CA LEU A 95 -1.65 9.66 -17.50
C LEU A 95 -1.88 8.74 -18.70
N ASP A 96 -0.81 8.14 -19.25
CA ASP A 96 -0.89 7.17 -20.36
C ASP A 96 -1.63 5.88 -19.96
N LEU A 97 -1.77 5.61 -18.66
CA LEU A 97 -2.51 4.46 -18.13
C LEU A 97 -4.03 4.69 -18.05
N ASP A 98 -4.50 5.87 -18.49
CA ASP A 98 -5.92 6.28 -18.42
C ASP A 98 -6.50 6.11 -16.99
N PRO A 99 -5.96 6.83 -16.01
CA PRO A 99 -6.37 6.68 -14.61
C PRO A 99 -7.85 6.97 -14.38
N GLU A 100 -8.47 7.83 -15.19
CA GLU A 100 -9.91 8.14 -15.08
C GLU A 100 -10.75 6.88 -15.32
N HIS A 101 -10.37 6.07 -16.30
CA HIS A 101 -11.03 4.79 -16.55
C HIS A 101 -10.85 3.80 -15.39
N LEU A 102 -9.74 3.89 -14.65
CA LEU A 102 -9.54 3.08 -13.44
C LEU A 102 -10.47 3.51 -12.32
N TRP A 103 -10.68 4.82 -12.15
CA TRP A 103 -11.56 5.36 -11.11
C TRP A 103 -13.02 4.92 -11.33
N ASP A 104 -13.46 4.83 -12.58
CA ASP A 104 -14.87 4.51 -12.90
C ASP A 104 -15.23 3.05 -12.60
N ARG A 105 -14.26 2.13 -12.60
CA ARG A 105 -14.52 0.69 -12.50
C ARG A 105 -14.07 0.05 -11.19
N ALA A 106 -13.24 0.73 -10.40
CA ALA A 106 -12.71 0.20 -9.16
C ALA A 106 -13.53 0.60 -7.94
N ASP A 107 -13.58 -0.28 -6.94
CA ASP A 107 -14.01 0.04 -5.59
C ASP A 107 -12.82 0.46 -4.72
N TRP A 108 -11.65 -0.15 -5.00
CA TRP A 108 -10.38 0.14 -4.33
C TRP A 108 -9.28 0.30 -5.34
N ILE A 109 -8.39 1.28 -5.11
CA ILE A 109 -7.15 1.46 -5.85
C ILE A 109 -6.01 1.53 -4.84
N TRP A 110 -5.07 0.60 -4.96
CA TRP A 110 -3.90 0.49 -4.10
C TRP A 110 -2.65 0.82 -4.89
N LEU A 111 -1.87 1.79 -4.39
CA LEU A 111 -0.70 2.32 -5.09
C LEU A 111 0.55 2.09 -4.25
N GLU A 112 1.57 1.48 -4.86
CA GLU A 112 2.95 1.51 -4.38
C GLU A 112 3.73 2.58 -5.17
N TRP A 113 4.65 3.26 -4.51
CA TRP A 113 5.46 4.34 -5.07
C TRP A 113 4.62 5.51 -5.65
N PRO A 114 3.67 6.03 -4.87
CA PRO A 114 2.72 7.05 -5.37
C PRO A 114 3.40 8.36 -5.79
N GLU A 115 4.61 8.64 -5.27
CA GLU A 115 5.45 9.77 -5.66
C GLU A 115 5.77 9.79 -7.16
N ARG A 116 5.74 8.64 -7.83
CA ARG A 116 5.96 8.53 -9.28
C ARG A 116 4.81 9.09 -10.11
N ALA A 117 3.60 9.11 -9.59
CA ALA A 117 2.45 9.75 -10.22
C ALA A 117 2.38 11.26 -9.95
N GLY A 118 3.12 11.74 -8.93
CA GLY A 118 3.20 13.16 -8.61
C GLY A 118 1.84 13.83 -8.39
N PRO A 119 1.59 14.97 -9.04
CA PRO A 119 0.38 15.76 -8.83
C PRO A 119 -0.89 15.15 -9.45
N TYR A 120 -0.79 14.06 -10.20
CA TYR A 120 -1.91 13.47 -10.93
C TYR A 120 -2.74 12.49 -10.13
N LEU A 121 -2.42 12.31 -8.84
CA LEU A 121 -3.25 11.52 -7.95
C LEU A 121 -4.46 12.34 -7.47
N PRO A 122 -5.63 11.69 -7.27
CA PRO A 122 -6.80 12.38 -6.72
C PRO A 122 -6.51 13.03 -5.37
N ALA A 123 -7.08 14.20 -5.11
CA ALA A 123 -6.97 14.88 -3.82
C ALA A 123 -7.55 14.05 -2.64
N SER A 124 -8.41 13.08 -2.94
CA SER A 124 -8.97 12.13 -1.96
C SER A 124 -8.04 10.95 -1.65
N THR A 125 -6.84 10.88 -2.24
CA THR A 125 -5.89 9.80 -1.98
C THR A 125 -5.46 9.79 -0.52
N LEU A 126 -5.57 8.62 0.11
CA LEU A 126 -5.14 8.40 1.49
C LEU A 126 -3.71 7.88 1.48
N PHE A 127 -2.80 8.65 2.01
CA PHE A 127 -1.38 8.31 2.06
C PHE A 127 -1.01 7.68 3.39
N TYR A 128 -0.22 6.60 3.33
CA TYR A 128 0.33 5.94 4.50
C TYR A 128 1.82 5.68 4.27
N LYS A 129 2.61 5.96 5.29
CA LYS A 129 4.04 5.67 5.31
C LYS A 129 4.29 4.35 6.00
N LEU A 130 5.04 3.46 5.35
CA LEU A 130 5.47 2.18 5.88
C LEU A 130 6.99 2.19 6.05
N GLU A 131 7.45 2.09 7.29
CA GLU A 131 8.86 2.13 7.66
C GLU A 131 9.30 0.84 8.34
N THR A 132 10.49 0.36 8.01
CA THR A 132 11.14 -0.72 8.76
C THR A 132 11.80 -0.13 10.01
N LEU A 133 11.46 -0.66 11.17
CA LEU A 133 12.07 -0.27 12.44
C LEU A 133 13.20 -1.25 12.75
N VAL A 134 14.43 -0.75 12.75
CA VAL A 134 15.60 -1.49 13.26
C VAL A 134 15.75 -1.10 14.73
N GLN A 135 15.61 -2.06 15.65
CA GLN A 135 15.86 -1.76 17.05
C GLN A 135 17.37 -1.59 17.31
N ALA A 136 17.73 -0.60 18.12
CA ALA A 136 19.14 -0.36 18.47
C ALA A 136 19.79 -1.55 19.22
N THR A 137 19.00 -2.46 19.76
CA THR A 137 19.42 -3.73 20.35
C THR A 137 19.89 -4.73 19.30
N ASP A 138 19.37 -4.65 18.08
CA ASP A 138 19.70 -5.58 16.98
C ASP A 138 21.10 -5.35 16.42
N LEU A 139 21.70 -4.19 16.73
CA LEU A 139 23.03 -3.79 16.26
C LEU A 139 24.17 -4.17 17.25
N ARG A 140 23.86 -4.78 18.42
CA ARG A 140 24.85 -5.02 19.49
C ARG A 140 25.17 -6.50 19.74
N GLY A 141 24.72 -7.42 18.91
CA GLY A 141 24.94 -8.86 19.11
C GLY A 141 25.93 -9.42 18.12
N ASP A 142 27.17 -9.72 18.57
CA ASP A 142 28.07 -10.61 17.84
C ASP A 142 27.39 -12.00 17.77
N GLY A 143 26.85 -12.36 16.61
CA GLY A 143 26.35 -13.72 16.33
C GLY A 143 24.82 -13.91 16.24
N ILE A 144 24.01 -12.85 16.20
CA ILE A 144 22.57 -12.97 15.89
C ILE A 144 22.41 -13.09 14.37
N ASP A 145 21.76 -14.17 13.92
CA ASP A 145 21.38 -14.32 12.52
C ASP A 145 20.44 -13.16 12.13
N PRO A 146 20.73 -12.39 11.09
CA PRO A 146 19.85 -11.31 10.61
C PRO A 146 18.42 -11.79 10.30
N ALA A 147 18.21 -13.09 10.05
CA ALA A 147 16.90 -13.68 9.84
C ALA A 147 16.09 -13.84 11.15
N GLU A 148 16.73 -13.79 12.30
CA GLU A 148 16.08 -13.92 13.62
C GLU A 148 15.71 -12.58 14.25
N VAL A 149 16.14 -11.46 13.67
CA VAL A 149 15.80 -10.13 14.16
C VAL A 149 14.31 -9.86 13.90
N PRO A 150 13.50 -9.57 14.93
CA PRO A 150 12.09 -9.24 14.72
C PRO A 150 11.97 -7.95 13.92
N HIS A 151 11.66 -8.08 12.63
CA HIS A 151 11.47 -6.94 11.76
C HIS A 151 10.11 -6.28 12.06
N HIS A 152 10.11 -5.29 12.96
CA HIS A 152 8.94 -4.46 13.18
C HIS A 152 8.82 -3.41 12.06
N ARG A 153 7.57 -3.06 11.77
CA ARG A 153 7.20 -1.99 10.83
C ARG A 153 6.38 -0.96 11.57
N ARG A 154 6.45 0.27 11.10
CA ARG A 154 5.56 1.33 11.52
C ARG A 154 4.73 1.76 10.33
N LEU A 155 3.41 1.76 10.50
CA LEU A 155 2.44 2.28 9.56
C LEU A 155 1.87 3.56 10.11
N THR A 156 2.04 4.68 9.38
CA THR A 156 1.56 6.00 9.79
C THR A 156 0.72 6.62 8.68
N TRP A 157 -0.47 7.13 9.02
CA TRP A 157 -1.23 7.97 8.11
C TRP A 157 -0.57 9.34 8.00
N VAL A 158 -0.43 9.87 6.78
CA VAL A 158 0.20 11.16 6.49
C VAL A 158 -0.72 12.03 5.65
N ASP A 159 -0.67 13.35 5.87
CA ASP A 159 -1.49 14.33 5.16
C ASP A 159 -0.87 14.69 3.80
N GLY A 160 -0.83 13.70 2.89
CA GLY A 160 -0.20 13.85 1.57
C GLY A 160 1.26 13.42 1.53
N ILE A 161 1.87 13.53 0.37
CA ILE A 161 3.31 13.37 0.16
C ILE A 161 3.85 14.70 -0.36
N ASP A 162 5.01 15.12 0.16
CA ASP A 162 5.75 16.20 -0.47
C ASP A 162 6.13 15.75 -1.89
N PRO A 163 5.77 16.53 -2.93
CA PRO A 163 6.25 16.23 -4.27
C PRO A 163 7.78 16.32 -4.25
N LEU A 164 8.46 15.20 -4.59
CA LEU A 164 9.92 15.17 -4.78
C LEU A 164 10.33 16.06 -5.94
#